data_3dc8b668b7dc865181ebc388e7ea2b99
#
_entry.id   3dc8b668b7dc865181ebc388e7ea2b99
#
_cell.length_a   1.000
_cell.length_b   1.000
_cell.length_c   1.000
_cell.angle_alpha   90.00
_cell.angle_beta   90.00
_cell.angle_gamma   90.00
#
_symmetry.space_group_name_H-M   'P 1'
#
loop_
_entity.id
_entity.type
_entity.pdbx_description
1 polymer ?
#
loop_
_entity_poly.entity_id
_entity_poly.type
_entity_poly.pdbx_seq_one_letter_code
_entity_poly.pdbx_strand_id
1 'polypeptide(L)'
;PFLYAENGDDISLGYATGKIVMVNGPVRKDLYEKLVKAGAVAYLSISGAPIDEGEDLKPALYSLPSMKETPIQGVCIHHRDAVDLVSRGASRAKLVLKQKLVERTSANVAARITGTEKPDEILTLTAHYDSVPAGPGAYDNISGGAIIMELCRYFNAHRPKRTMEFIWFGAEEKGLLGSQEYVRAHASELPSHQFNMNVDLAGQLVGGTVVGVTADPAICQMITYMAHEIGLGMRTSNAIWGSDSNTFAWKGIPAMTLNRDGFGMHTRHDTVDLISSWSLKRSAMLLGYIADRLGNLPTFPFPKEIPAEFMEQLDKYFNR
;
A
#
# COMPACT_ATOMS: atom_id res chain seq x y z
N PRO A 1 24.00 5.83 -27.12
CA PRO A 1 24.58 4.64 -26.47
C PRO A 1 23.63 4.01 -25.44
N PHE A 2 23.80 2.71 -25.16
CA PHE A 2 23.00 1.94 -24.21
C PHE A 2 23.91 1.21 -23.23
N LEU A 3 23.44 1.05 -21.98
CA LEU A 3 24.13 0.33 -20.92
C LEU A 3 23.12 -0.49 -20.13
N TYR A 4 23.37 -1.76 -19.90
CA TYR A 4 22.70 -2.54 -18.87
C TYR A 4 23.51 -2.48 -17.58
N ALA A 5 22.98 -1.88 -16.54
CA ALA A 5 23.64 -1.61 -15.26
C ALA A 5 23.08 -2.44 -14.10
N GLU A 6 22.46 -3.59 -14.42
CA GLU A 6 21.92 -4.54 -13.43
C GLU A 6 21.08 -3.83 -12.35
N ASN A 7 21.54 -3.84 -11.10
CA ASN A 7 20.82 -3.22 -9.98
C ASN A 7 21.13 -1.72 -9.79
N GLY A 8 21.96 -1.14 -10.68
CA GLY A 8 22.34 0.27 -10.59
C GLY A 8 23.26 0.57 -9.41
N ASP A 9 24.22 -0.32 -9.15
CA ASP A 9 25.29 -0.05 -8.19
C ASP A 9 26.28 0.99 -8.74
N ASP A 10 27.06 1.58 -7.84
CA ASP A 10 27.94 2.71 -8.20
C ASP A 10 29.03 2.33 -9.20
N ILE A 11 29.45 1.06 -9.26
CA ILE A 11 30.44 0.57 -10.22
C ILE A 11 29.82 0.51 -11.62
N SER A 12 28.65 -0.14 -11.74
CA SER A 12 27.92 -0.27 -13.01
C SER A 12 27.49 1.09 -13.54
N LEU A 13 27.08 2.01 -12.67
CA LEU A 13 26.71 3.37 -13.04
C LEU A 13 27.90 4.26 -13.40
N GLY A 14 29.12 3.89 -13.05
CA GLY A 14 30.33 4.59 -13.50
C GLY A 14 30.48 4.70 -15.02
N TYR A 15 29.77 3.86 -15.77
CA TYR A 15 29.75 3.88 -17.24
C TYR A 15 28.49 4.53 -17.84
N ALA A 16 27.65 5.19 -17.04
CA ALA A 16 26.31 5.65 -17.43
C ALA A 16 26.29 6.96 -18.23
N THR A 17 27.34 7.77 -18.12
CA THR A 17 27.39 9.12 -18.73
C THR A 17 27.04 9.11 -20.22
N GLY A 18 26.04 9.90 -20.60
CA GLY A 18 25.55 10.04 -21.98
C GLY A 18 24.83 8.82 -22.55
N LYS A 19 24.42 7.86 -21.69
CA LYS A 19 23.77 6.63 -22.13
C LYS A 19 22.32 6.52 -21.65
N ILE A 20 21.53 5.75 -22.40
CA ILE A 20 20.28 5.18 -21.90
C ILE A 20 20.67 3.99 -21.03
N VAL A 21 20.26 4.01 -19.76
CA VAL A 21 20.66 3.00 -18.76
C VAL A 21 19.49 2.10 -18.46
N MET A 22 19.66 0.79 -18.60
CA MET A 22 18.67 -0.22 -18.20
C MET A 22 19.02 -0.78 -16.83
N VAL A 23 18.03 -0.89 -15.95
CA VAL A 23 18.18 -1.41 -14.59
C VAL A 23 17.09 -2.40 -14.24
N ASN A 24 17.39 -3.31 -13.32
CA ASN A 24 16.43 -4.27 -12.77
C ASN A 24 15.45 -3.58 -11.82
N GLY A 25 14.17 -3.95 -11.93
CA GLY A 25 13.12 -3.52 -11.01
C GLY A 25 12.76 -2.04 -11.09
N PRO A 26 11.95 -1.58 -10.13
CA PRO A 26 11.40 -0.23 -10.14
C PRO A 26 12.47 0.82 -9.81
N VAL A 27 12.55 1.86 -10.62
CA VAL A 27 13.39 3.03 -10.34
C VAL A 27 12.66 3.93 -9.35
N ARG A 28 13.05 3.85 -8.09
CA ARG A 28 12.60 4.73 -7.00
C ARG A 28 13.52 5.93 -6.86
N LYS A 29 13.18 6.87 -5.99
CA LYS A 29 13.89 8.14 -5.78
C LYS A 29 15.41 7.97 -5.68
N ASP A 30 15.89 7.11 -4.80
CA ASP A 30 17.33 6.93 -4.56
C ASP A 30 18.07 6.45 -5.82
N LEU A 31 17.52 5.46 -6.54
CA LEU A 31 18.09 4.97 -7.78
C LEU A 31 17.99 6.00 -8.91
N TYR A 32 16.88 6.76 -8.95
CA TYR A 32 16.70 7.85 -9.89
C TYR A 32 17.78 8.93 -9.72
N GLU A 33 18.01 9.38 -8.48
CA GLU A 33 19.04 10.36 -8.16
C GLU A 33 20.45 9.87 -8.52
N LYS A 34 20.74 8.57 -8.29
CA LYS A 34 21.99 7.95 -8.73
C LYS A 34 22.14 7.97 -10.26
N LEU A 35 21.09 7.63 -11.01
CA LEU A 35 21.10 7.67 -12.48
C LEU A 35 21.36 9.09 -13.00
N VAL A 36 20.70 10.09 -12.42
CA VAL A 36 20.91 11.50 -12.77
C VAL A 36 22.35 11.92 -12.48
N LYS A 37 22.84 11.61 -11.28
CA LYS A 37 24.22 11.93 -10.84
C LYS A 37 25.28 11.25 -11.72
N ALA A 38 25.00 10.03 -12.19
CA ALA A 38 25.90 9.30 -13.08
C ALA A 38 25.86 9.81 -14.53
N GLY A 39 25.03 10.80 -14.85
CA GLY A 39 24.94 11.41 -16.16
C GLY A 39 24.20 10.57 -17.20
N ALA A 40 23.30 9.69 -16.78
CA ALA A 40 22.38 9.00 -17.67
C ALA A 40 21.49 10.01 -18.42
N VAL A 41 21.15 9.75 -19.67
CA VAL A 41 20.27 10.63 -20.47
C VAL A 41 18.82 10.15 -20.48
N ALA A 42 18.60 8.88 -20.17
CA ALA A 42 17.31 8.25 -19.98
C ALA A 42 17.49 6.90 -19.29
N TYR A 43 16.40 6.28 -18.83
CA TYR A 43 16.48 4.94 -18.26
C TYR A 43 15.39 4.00 -18.76
N LEU A 44 15.68 2.70 -18.69
CA LEU A 44 14.75 1.59 -18.88
C LEU A 44 14.65 0.84 -17.56
N SER A 45 13.44 0.65 -17.04
CA SER A 45 13.15 -0.13 -15.85
C SER A 45 12.56 -1.47 -16.28
N ILE A 46 13.14 -2.58 -15.83
CA ILE A 46 12.66 -3.92 -16.16
C ILE A 46 11.47 -4.25 -15.25
N SER A 47 10.36 -4.69 -15.84
CA SER A 47 9.12 -5.07 -15.15
C SER A 47 8.55 -6.37 -15.75
N GLY A 48 7.52 -6.91 -15.08
CA GLY A 48 6.89 -8.17 -15.46
C GLY A 48 7.68 -9.40 -14.98
N ALA A 49 7.08 -10.57 -15.12
CA ALA A 49 7.68 -11.84 -14.75
C ALA A 49 8.20 -12.57 -16.01
N PRO A 50 9.24 -13.41 -15.89
CA PRO A 50 9.80 -14.18 -17.03
C PRO A 50 8.79 -15.11 -17.70
N ILE A 51 7.77 -15.53 -16.96
CA ILE A 51 6.71 -16.46 -17.42
C ILE A 51 5.53 -15.75 -18.09
N ASP A 52 5.43 -14.42 -17.98
CA ASP A 52 4.35 -13.65 -18.57
C ASP A 52 4.61 -13.27 -20.02
N GLU A 53 3.54 -13.08 -20.79
CA GLU A 53 3.63 -12.82 -22.23
C GLU A 53 3.69 -11.33 -22.62
N GLY A 54 4.18 -10.49 -21.73
CA GLY A 54 4.47 -9.09 -22.06
C GLY A 54 3.34 -8.09 -21.76
N GLU A 55 2.24 -8.56 -21.14
CA GLU A 55 1.08 -7.70 -20.81
C GLU A 55 1.12 -7.07 -19.40
N ASP A 56 2.02 -7.53 -18.55
CA ASP A 56 2.16 -7.07 -17.15
C ASP A 56 3.17 -5.91 -17.03
N LEU A 57 2.96 -4.87 -17.81
CA LEU A 57 3.80 -3.69 -17.72
C LEU A 57 3.20 -2.66 -16.77
N LYS A 58 3.97 -2.26 -15.77
CA LYS A 58 3.65 -1.08 -14.98
C LYS A 58 3.74 0.18 -15.87
N PRO A 59 2.95 1.22 -15.60
CA PRO A 59 3.00 2.46 -16.39
C PRO A 59 4.40 3.00 -16.55
N ALA A 60 4.69 3.54 -17.72
CA ALA A 60 6.02 3.96 -18.14
C ALA A 60 6.61 5.14 -17.35
N LEU A 61 5.82 5.84 -16.56
CA LEU A 61 6.30 6.98 -15.78
C LEU A 61 5.97 6.83 -14.31
N TYR A 62 7.00 6.70 -13.51
CA TYR A 62 6.96 7.12 -12.14
C TYR A 62 7.23 8.64 -12.09
N SER A 63 6.18 9.45 -12.17
CA SER A 63 6.29 10.79 -11.62
C SER A 63 6.29 10.63 -10.10
N LEU A 64 7.45 10.75 -9.49
CA LEU A 64 7.50 10.89 -8.04
C LEU A 64 6.87 12.25 -7.72
N PRO A 65 5.79 12.31 -6.92
CA PRO A 65 5.10 13.58 -6.63
C PRO A 65 6.00 14.65 -6.03
N SER A 66 7.10 14.23 -5.40
CA SER A 66 8.11 15.10 -4.80
C SER A 66 9.13 15.67 -5.78
N MET A 67 9.15 15.22 -7.03
CA MET A 67 10.12 15.69 -8.02
C MET A 67 9.48 16.76 -8.91
N LYS A 68 9.78 18.02 -8.59
CA LYS A 68 9.35 19.18 -9.40
C LYS A 68 9.96 19.19 -10.80
N GLU A 69 11.11 18.54 -10.97
CA GLU A 69 11.84 18.45 -12.23
C GLU A 69 12.33 17.01 -12.44
N THR A 70 12.07 16.45 -13.60
CA THR A 70 12.57 15.14 -14.02
C THR A 70 13.57 15.34 -15.16
N PRO A 71 14.86 15.58 -14.86
CA PRO A 71 15.87 15.86 -15.89
C PRO A 71 16.07 14.71 -16.87
N ILE A 72 15.76 13.48 -16.50
CA ILE A 72 15.81 12.32 -17.39
C ILE A 72 14.48 11.58 -17.39
N GLN A 73 14.11 11.05 -18.55
CA GLN A 73 12.86 10.29 -18.73
C GLN A 73 13.15 8.78 -18.71
N GLY A 74 12.15 7.99 -18.29
CA GLY A 74 12.27 6.54 -18.28
C GLY A 74 11.00 5.84 -18.72
N VAL A 75 11.15 4.60 -19.12
CA VAL A 75 10.05 3.69 -19.45
C VAL A 75 10.26 2.33 -18.82
N CYS A 76 9.15 1.64 -18.52
CA CYS A 76 9.20 0.23 -18.19
C CYS A 76 9.21 -0.59 -19.48
N ILE A 77 10.04 -1.63 -19.50
CA ILE A 77 10.03 -2.66 -20.53
C ILE A 77 9.82 -4.02 -19.89
N HIS A 78 9.24 -4.93 -20.64
CA HIS A 78 9.03 -6.28 -20.14
C HIS A 78 10.35 -7.05 -19.99
N HIS A 79 10.41 -7.98 -19.04
CA HIS A 79 11.57 -8.80 -18.76
C HIS A 79 12.09 -9.52 -20.04
N ARG A 80 11.20 -10.05 -20.90
CA ARG A 80 11.57 -10.69 -22.17
C ARG A 80 12.29 -9.75 -23.13
N ASP A 81 11.84 -8.50 -23.22
CA ASP A 81 12.48 -7.49 -24.08
C ASP A 81 13.86 -7.11 -23.54
N ALA A 82 13.99 -7.04 -22.21
CA ALA A 82 15.29 -6.80 -21.57
C ALA A 82 16.27 -7.95 -21.84
N VAL A 83 15.82 -9.21 -21.72
CA VAL A 83 16.63 -10.40 -22.06
C VAL A 83 17.07 -10.35 -23.52
N ASP A 84 16.18 -10.01 -24.45
CA ASP A 84 16.51 -9.90 -25.86
C ASP A 84 17.59 -8.83 -26.12
N LEU A 85 17.45 -7.64 -25.51
CA LEU A 85 18.44 -6.57 -25.63
C LEU A 85 19.83 -7.00 -25.13
N VAL A 86 19.88 -7.66 -23.97
CA VAL A 86 21.14 -8.13 -23.39
C VAL A 86 21.75 -9.26 -24.22
N SER A 87 20.95 -10.24 -24.62
CA SER A 87 21.41 -11.41 -25.40
C SER A 87 21.99 -11.04 -26.76
N ARG A 88 21.46 -9.98 -27.39
CA ARG A 88 21.99 -9.45 -28.66
C ARG A 88 23.21 -8.56 -28.49
N GLY A 89 23.67 -8.31 -27.28
CA GLY A 89 24.73 -7.36 -27.00
C GLY A 89 24.42 -5.94 -27.45
N ALA A 90 23.18 -5.48 -27.21
CA ALA A 90 22.74 -4.17 -27.64
C ALA A 90 23.66 -3.07 -27.09
N SER A 91 24.24 -2.26 -27.97
CA SER A 91 25.10 -1.13 -27.62
C SER A 91 24.47 0.23 -27.86
N ARG A 92 23.27 0.25 -28.47
CA ARG A 92 22.51 1.46 -28.79
C ARG A 92 21.02 1.21 -28.59
N ALA A 93 20.33 2.19 -28.03
CA ALA A 93 18.88 2.20 -27.92
C ALA A 93 18.31 3.54 -28.37
N LYS A 94 17.06 3.54 -28.82
CA LYS A 94 16.28 4.74 -29.11
C LYS A 94 15.02 4.70 -28.26
N LEU A 95 14.87 5.68 -27.39
CA LEU A 95 13.68 5.87 -26.57
C LEU A 95 12.75 6.90 -27.23
N VAL A 96 11.49 6.54 -27.42
CA VAL A 96 10.44 7.46 -27.88
C VAL A 96 9.29 7.38 -26.89
N LEU A 97 9.09 8.44 -26.12
CA LEU A 97 8.02 8.54 -25.14
C LEU A 97 7.03 9.61 -25.60
N LYS A 98 5.76 9.21 -25.76
CA LYS A 98 4.65 10.13 -26.04
C LYS A 98 3.63 10.00 -24.93
N GLN A 99 3.42 11.07 -24.19
CA GLN A 99 2.49 11.09 -23.07
C GLN A 99 1.56 12.28 -23.12
N LYS A 100 0.41 12.13 -22.48
CA LYS A 100 -0.57 13.20 -22.27
C LYS A 100 -0.90 13.24 -20.78
N LEU A 101 -0.76 14.41 -20.19
CA LEU A 101 -1.30 14.64 -18.85
C LEU A 101 -2.83 14.66 -18.93
N VAL A 102 -3.47 13.86 -18.08
CA VAL A 102 -4.93 13.76 -18.01
C VAL A 102 -5.34 13.89 -16.54
N GLU A 103 -6.17 14.89 -16.28
CA GLU A 103 -6.81 15.00 -14.97
C GLU A 103 -7.88 13.92 -14.81
N ARG A 104 -7.93 13.33 -13.64
CA ARG A 104 -8.93 12.34 -13.24
C ARG A 104 -9.41 12.65 -11.83
N THR A 105 -10.67 12.38 -11.58
CA THR A 105 -11.28 12.48 -10.26
C THR A 105 -11.48 11.08 -9.71
N SER A 106 -11.15 10.90 -8.43
CA SER A 106 -11.48 9.72 -7.62
C SER A 106 -12.34 10.15 -6.46
N ALA A 107 -12.96 9.20 -5.76
CA ALA A 107 -13.78 9.46 -4.59
C ALA A 107 -13.48 8.42 -3.51
N ASN A 108 -13.63 8.80 -2.25
CA ASN A 108 -13.73 7.86 -1.15
C ASN A 108 -15.20 7.53 -0.91
N VAL A 109 -15.47 6.32 -0.45
CA VAL A 109 -16.81 5.91 0.02
C VAL A 109 -16.72 5.72 1.52
N ALA A 110 -17.64 6.32 2.28
CA ALA A 110 -17.64 6.20 3.74
C ALA A 110 -19.02 5.81 4.25
N ALA A 111 -19.05 5.00 5.31
CA ALA A 111 -20.23 4.65 6.04
C ALA A 111 -19.93 4.75 7.55
N ARG A 112 -20.87 5.31 8.32
CA ARG A 112 -20.70 5.52 9.76
C ARG A 112 -21.84 4.88 10.53
N ILE A 113 -21.52 4.14 11.58
CA ILE A 113 -22.45 3.55 12.54
C ILE A 113 -22.19 4.23 13.87
N THR A 114 -23.10 5.11 14.28
CA THR A 114 -22.98 5.86 15.52
C THR A 114 -22.99 4.93 16.73
N GLY A 115 -22.06 5.13 17.64
CA GLY A 115 -21.93 4.36 18.88
C GLY A 115 -23.11 4.60 19.83
N THR A 116 -23.43 3.57 20.62
CA THR A 116 -24.57 3.61 21.52
C THR A 116 -24.31 4.38 22.83
N GLU A 117 -23.05 4.47 23.26
CA GLU A 117 -22.66 5.12 24.54
C GLU A 117 -21.56 6.18 24.36
N LYS A 118 -20.71 6.03 23.34
CA LYS A 118 -19.52 6.86 23.10
C LYS A 118 -19.46 7.31 21.64
N PRO A 119 -20.44 8.11 21.19
CA PRO A 119 -20.54 8.51 19.78
C PRO A 119 -19.34 9.35 19.29
N ASP A 120 -18.66 10.04 20.19
CA ASP A 120 -17.51 10.91 19.86
C ASP A 120 -16.15 10.17 19.85
N GLU A 121 -16.12 8.89 20.23
CA GLU A 121 -14.94 8.05 20.11
C GLU A 121 -15.08 7.15 18.86
N ILE A 122 -14.25 7.36 17.84
CA ILE A 122 -14.37 6.73 16.53
C ILE A 122 -13.29 5.66 16.35
N LEU A 123 -13.70 4.46 15.94
CA LEU A 123 -12.82 3.44 15.38
C LEU A 123 -13.01 3.40 13.88
N THR A 124 -11.91 3.42 13.14
CA THR A 124 -11.94 3.48 11.68
C THR A 124 -11.47 2.16 11.09
N LEU A 125 -12.28 1.55 10.22
CA LEU A 125 -11.93 0.37 9.43
C LEU A 125 -11.77 0.79 7.98
N THR A 126 -10.61 0.52 7.38
CA THR A 126 -10.27 1.04 6.07
C THR A 126 -9.73 -0.03 5.12
N ALA A 127 -9.95 0.17 3.85
CA ALA A 127 -9.33 -0.55 2.74
C ALA A 127 -9.41 0.31 1.49
N HIS A 128 -8.48 0.19 0.56
CA HIS A 128 -8.68 0.83 -0.74
C HIS A 128 -9.50 -0.08 -1.69
N TYR A 129 -10.10 0.52 -2.72
CA TYR A 129 -10.93 -0.19 -3.69
C TYR A 129 -10.44 -0.02 -5.13
N ASP A 130 -9.48 0.85 -5.36
CA ASP A 130 -8.81 0.94 -6.65
C ASP A 130 -7.73 -0.14 -6.80
N SER A 131 -7.27 -0.34 -8.01
CA SER A 131 -6.19 -1.27 -8.35
C SER A 131 -5.29 -0.68 -9.42
N VAL A 132 -4.14 -1.32 -9.65
CA VAL A 132 -3.26 -0.97 -10.76
C VAL A 132 -3.91 -1.29 -12.11
N PRO A 133 -3.57 -0.56 -13.19
CA PRO A 133 -4.15 -0.80 -14.51
C PRO A 133 -3.91 -2.20 -15.08
N ALA A 134 -2.88 -2.90 -14.59
CA ALA A 134 -2.48 -4.21 -15.12
C ALA A 134 -3.33 -5.38 -14.58
N GLY A 135 -4.06 -5.20 -13.48
CA GLY A 135 -4.77 -6.28 -12.81
C GLY A 135 -6.16 -5.92 -12.32
N PRO A 136 -7.05 -6.90 -12.16
CA PRO A 136 -8.38 -6.68 -11.60
C PRO A 136 -8.39 -6.34 -10.11
N GLY A 137 -7.28 -6.59 -9.37
CA GLY A 137 -7.14 -6.20 -7.98
C GLY A 137 -7.99 -7.00 -7.00
N ALA A 138 -8.18 -8.31 -7.24
CA ALA A 138 -8.99 -9.13 -6.35
C ALA A 138 -8.33 -9.31 -4.98
N TYR A 139 -7.02 -9.55 -4.96
CA TYR A 139 -6.20 -9.62 -3.76
C TYR A 139 -5.83 -8.21 -3.27
N ASP A 140 -5.43 -7.34 -4.19
CA ASP A 140 -5.00 -5.98 -3.96
C ASP A 140 -5.94 -4.95 -4.62
N ASN A 141 -7.02 -4.47 -3.97
CA ASN A 141 -7.41 -4.79 -2.58
C ASN A 141 -8.94 -4.91 -2.45
N ILE A 142 -9.62 -5.47 -3.46
CA ILE A 142 -11.07 -5.75 -3.35
C ILE A 142 -11.35 -6.73 -2.20
N SER A 143 -10.38 -7.60 -1.88
CA SER A 143 -10.46 -8.52 -0.75
C SER A 143 -10.61 -7.78 0.59
N GLY A 144 -9.82 -6.75 0.83
CA GLY A 144 -9.93 -5.87 2.00
C GLY A 144 -11.25 -5.11 2.00
N GLY A 145 -11.61 -4.55 0.84
CA GLY A 145 -12.90 -3.87 0.66
C GLY A 145 -14.11 -4.75 1.03
N ALA A 146 -14.09 -6.02 0.61
CA ALA A 146 -15.14 -6.99 0.93
C ALA A 146 -15.19 -7.33 2.43
N ILE A 147 -14.02 -7.45 3.08
CA ILE A 147 -13.94 -7.71 4.53
C ILE A 147 -14.59 -6.57 5.32
N ILE A 148 -14.20 -5.32 5.05
CA ILE A 148 -14.76 -4.20 5.82
C ILE A 148 -16.24 -3.96 5.48
N MET A 149 -16.70 -4.32 4.28
CA MET A 149 -18.12 -4.27 3.91
C MET A 149 -18.94 -5.26 4.73
N GLU A 150 -18.46 -6.48 4.90
CA GLU A 150 -19.12 -7.48 5.75
C GLU A 150 -19.11 -7.07 7.23
N LEU A 151 -18.03 -6.48 7.72
CA LEU A 151 -17.96 -5.94 9.07
C LEU A 151 -18.90 -4.74 9.26
N CYS A 152 -19.06 -3.89 8.26
CA CYS A 152 -20.04 -2.81 8.28
C CYS A 152 -21.46 -3.38 8.42
N ARG A 153 -21.79 -4.41 7.66
CA ARG A 153 -23.08 -5.12 7.77
C ARG A 153 -23.29 -5.73 9.17
N TYR A 154 -22.25 -6.37 9.70
CA TYR A 154 -22.28 -6.98 11.03
C TYR A 154 -22.52 -5.93 12.13
N PHE A 155 -21.72 -4.86 12.17
CA PHE A 155 -21.82 -3.83 13.19
C PHE A 155 -23.09 -2.96 13.07
N ASN A 156 -23.68 -2.88 11.89
CA ASN A 156 -24.99 -2.25 11.74
C ASN A 156 -26.09 -3.03 12.49
N ALA A 157 -25.98 -4.36 12.52
CA ALA A 157 -26.89 -5.23 13.28
C ALA A 157 -26.49 -5.35 14.78
N HIS A 158 -25.20 -5.16 15.10
CA HIS A 158 -24.64 -5.33 16.45
C HIS A 158 -23.86 -4.07 16.85
N ARG A 159 -24.61 -2.99 17.11
CA ARG A 159 -24.03 -1.66 17.36
C ARG A 159 -23.11 -1.65 18.59
N PRO A 160 -21.84 -1.27 18.45
CA PRO A 160 -20.92 -1.14 19.57
C PRO A 160 -21.17 0.15 20.36
N LYS A 161 -20.48 0.29 21.48
CA LYS A 161 -20.54 1.51 22.31
C LYS A 161 -19.89 2.71 21.61
N ARG A 162 -18.78 2.49 20.88
CA ARG A 162 -18.08 3.51 20.09
C ARG A 162 -18.59 3.55 18.66
N THR A 163 -18.45 4.70 18.05
CA THR A 163 -18.72 4.86 16.61
C THR A 163 -17.74 4.04 15.80
N MET A 164 -18.26 3.32 14.80
CA MET A 164 -17.49 2.67 13.78
C MET A 164 -17.61 3.42 12.46
N GLU A 165 -16.49 3.71 11.84
CA GLU A 165 -16.44 4.32 10.53
C GLU A 165 -15.70 3.42 9.56
N PHE A 166 -16.33 3.16 8.42
CA PHE A 166 -15.84 2.29 7.35
C PHE A 166 -15.52 3.16 6.15
N ILE A 167 -14.30 3.06 5.62
CA ILE A 167 -13.89 3.90 4.51
C ILE A 167 -13.19 3.06 3.45
N TRP A 168 -13.71 3.12 2.23
CA TRP A 168 -13.09 2.59 1.03
C TRP A 168 -12.38 3.73 0.32
N PHE A 169 -11.05 3.70 0.31
CA PHE A 169 -10.25 4.74 -0.32
C PHE A 169 -10.11 4.51 -1.82
N GLY A 170 -10.16 5.58 -2.59
CA GLY A 170 -9.78 5.56 -3.99
C GLY A 170 -8.39 6.17 -4.20
N ALA A 171 -7.73 5.76 -5.28
CA ALA A 171 -6.41 6.24 -5.66
C ALA A 171 -5.31 6.01 -4.60
N GLU A 172 -5.38 4.87 -3.89
CA GLU A 172 -4.31 4.38 -3.03
C GLU A 172 -3.06 4.09 -3.85
N GLU A 173 -3.23 3.39 -4.97
CA GLU A 173 -2.21 2.98 -5.94
C GLU A 173 -1.49 4.15 -6.66
N LYS A 174 -1.97 5.36 -6.41
CA LYS A 174 -1.36 6.61 -6.86
C LYS A 174 -0.60 7.34 -5.75
N GLY A 175 -0.35 6.66 -4.63
CA GLY A 175 0.40 7.17 -3.50
C GLY A 175 -0.49 7.65 -2.35
N LEU A 176 -1.46 6.83 -1.94
CA LEU A 176 -2.36 7.06 -0.80
C LEU A 176 -3.20 8.35 -0.93
N LEU A 177 -3.57 8.75 -2.16
CA LEU A 177 -4.22 10.05 -2.38
C LEU A 177 -5.58 10.13 -1.70
N GLY A 178 -6.34 9.04 -1.68
CA GLY A 178 -7.65 8.99 -1.04
C GLY A 178 -7.58 9.19 0.45
N SER A 179 -6.72 8.47 1.15
CA SER A 179 -6.57 8.61 2.60
C SER A 179 -5.95 9.95 3.00
N GLN A 180 -5.01 10.48 2.23
CA GLN A 180 -4.46 11.82 2.44
C GLN A 180 -5.54 12.90 2.33
N GLU A 181 -6.38 12.82 1.31
CA GLU A 181 -7.50 13.76 1.14
C GLU A 181 -8.54 13.61 2.26
N TYR A 182 -8.81 12.37 2.69
CA TYR A 182 -9.72 12.12 3.81
C TYR A 182 -9.25 12.81 5.09
N VAL A 183 -8.01 12.57 5.53
CA VAL A 183 -7.50 13.19 6.77
C VAL A 183 -7.37 14.72 6.64
N ARG A 184 -7.15 15.25 5.44
CA ARG A 184 -7.15 16.68 5.17
C ARG A 184 -8.56 17.29 5.32
N ALA A 185 -9.54 16.65 4.70
CA ALA A 185 -10.93 17.13 4.69
C ALA A 185 -11.60 17.02 6.08
N HIS A 186 -11.22 16.01 6.88
CA HIS A 186 -11.77 15.73 8.20
C HIS A 186 -10.85 16.13 9.35
N ALA A 187 -9.93 17.07 9.13
CA ALA A 187 -8.90 17.44 10.10
C ALA A 187 -9.47 17.83 11.48
N SER A 188 -10.62 18.48 11.53
CA SER A 188 -11.30 18.86 12.80
C SER A 188 -11.88 17.66 13.55
N GLU A 189 -12.13 16.53 12.91
CA GLU A 189 -12.72 15.33 13.49
C GLU A 189 -11.63 14.30 13.91
N LEU A 190 -10.42 14.41 13.39
CA LEU A 190 -9.32 13.48 13.70
C LEU A 190 -9.05 13.30 15.21
N PRO A 191 -9.22 14.32 16.07
CA PRO A 191 -9.10 14.12 17.52
C PRO A 191 -10.08 13.08 18.10
N SER A 192 -11.22 12.83 17.47
CA SER A 192 -12.18 11.80 17.87
C SER A 192 -11.77 10.39 17.47
N HIS A 193 -10.93 10.21 16.46
CA HIS A 193 -10.48 8.90 16.02
C HIS A 193 -9.50 8.29 17.03
N GLN A 194 -9.80 7.09 17.51
CA GLN A 194 -9.02 6.39 18.53
C GLN A 194 -7.99 5.44 17.92
N PHE A 195 -8.37 4.75 16.85
CA PHE A 195 -7.56 3.72 16.21
C PHE A 195 -8.01 3.49 14.76
N ASN A 196 -7.04 3.33 13.85
CA ASN A 196 -7.31 2.91 12.48
C ASN A 196 -6.94 1.43 12.29
N MET A 197 -7.86 0.68 11.72
CA MET A 197 -7.69 -0.73 11.36
C MET A 197 -7.83 -0.87 9.85
N ASN A 198 -6.71 -0.96 9.17
CA ASN A 198 -6.65 -1.09 7.73
C ASN A 198 -6.51 -2.56 7.31
N VAL A 199 -7.10 -2.92 6.19
CA VAL A 199 -6.89 -4.21 5.52
C VAL A 199 -6.33 -3.94 4.14
N ASP A 200 -5.18 -4.53 3.89
CA ASP A 200 -4.54 -4.41 2.60
C ASP A 200 -3.84 -5.73 2.27
N LEU A 201 -4.28 -6.36 1.17
CA LEU A 201 -3.90 -7.70 0.76
C LEU A 201 -4.49 -8.80 1.66
N ALA A 202 -5.61 -9.38 1.25
CA ALA A 202 -6.25 -10.49 1.99
C ALA A 202 -6.80 -11.56 1.03
N GLY A 203 -7.29 -12.65 1.60
CA GLY A 203 -8.13 -13.61 0.88
C GLY A 203 -7.40 -14.76 0.22
N GLN A 204 -6.11 -14.75 -0.01
CA GLN A 204 -5.42 -15.90 -0.61
C GLN A 204 -5.39 -17.11 0.35
N LEU A 205 -5.57 -18.30 -0.21
CA LEU A 205 -5.70 -19.54 0.57
C LEU A 205 -4.37 -19.89 1.25
N VAL A 206 -3.29 -19.85 0.49
CA VAL A 206 -1.94 -20.16 0.97
C VAL A 206 -1.24 -18.84 1.33
N GLY A 207 -0.67 -18.80 2.54
CA GLY A 207 0.04 -17.64 3.07
C GLY A 207 -0.16 -17.47 4.57
N GLY A 208 0.63 -16.63 5.19
CA GLY A 208 0.55 -16.26 6.60
C GLY A 208 -0.17 -14.93 6.80
N THR A 209 -0.89 -14.79 7.91
CA THR A 209 -1.45 -13.50 8.31
C THR A 209 -0.36 -12.68 9.00
N VAL A 210 -0.24 -11.43 8.60
CA VAL A 210 0.68 -10.44 9.20
C VAL A 210 -0.12 -9.22 9.60
N VAL A 211 0.18 -8.66 10.77
CA VAL A 211 -0.37 -7.38 11.20
C VAL A 211 0.78 -6.43 11.51
N GLY A 212 0.87 -5.39 10.69
CA GLY A 212 1.77 -4.27 10.95
C GLY A 212 1.09 -3.25 11.86
N VAL A 213 1.77 -2.82 12.91
CA VAL A 213 1.24 -1.85 13.87
C VAL A 213 2.16 -0.65 13.93
N THR A 214 1.61 0.51 13.58
CA THR A 214 2.31 1.81 13.66
C THR A 214 1.78 2.54 14.89
N ALA A 215 2.28 2.13 16.05
CA ALA A 215 1.87 2.62 17.37
C ALA A 215 2.84 2.13 18.45
N ASP A 216 2.49 2.33 19.72
CA ASP A 216 3.26 1.78 20.85
C ASP A 216 3.39 0.25 20.73
N PRO A 217 4.57 -0.34 21.02
CA PRO A 217 4.80 -1.78 20.95
C PRO A 217 3.86 -2.65 21.80
N ALA A 218 3.31 -2.11 22.89
CA ALA A 218 2.32 -2.82 23.71
C ALA A 218 1.04 -3.15 22.93
N ILE A 219 0.70 -2.35 21.94
CA ILE A 219 -0.45 -2.59 21.05
C ILE A 219 -0.23 -3.85 20.20
N CYS A 220 0.99 -4.07 19.69
CA CYS A 220 1.34 -5.32 19.00
C CYS A 220 1.07 -6.55 19.88
N GLN A 221 1.48 -6.48 21.13
CA GLN A 221 1.29 -7.60 22.08
C GLN A 221 -0.20 -7.85 22.32
N MET A 222 -0.99 -6.80 22.54
CA MET A 222 -2.41 -6.94 22.79
C MET A 222 -3.15 -7.49 21.56
N ILE A 223 -2.85 -7.03 20.35
CA ILE A 223 -3.42 -7.57 19.11
C ILE A 223 -3.05 -9.07 18.96
N THR A 224 -1.82 -9.44 19.31
CA THR A 224 -1.38 -10.82 19.30
C THR A 224 -2.19 -11.68 20.29
N TYR A 225 -2.41 -11.21 21.51
CA TYR A 225 -3.26 -11.91 22.48
C TYR A 225 -4.70 -12.05 22.02
N MET A 226 -5.28 -11.00 21.45
CA MET A 226 -6.64 -11.06 20.90
C MET A 226 -6.77 -12.10 19.78
N ALA A 227 -5.76 -12.24 18.92
CA ALA A 227 -5.75 -13.28 17.90
C ALA A 227 -5.67 -14.69 18.51
N HIS A 228 -4.84 -14.88 19.53
CA HIS A 228 -4.72 -16.17 20.22
C HIS A 228 -6.03 -16.55 20.96
N GLU A 229 -6.75 -15.59 21.54
CA GLU A 229 -8.06 -15.82 22.19
C GLU A 229 -9.07 -16.50 21.25
N ILE A 230 -8.99 -16.22 19.96
CA ILE A 230 -9.87 -16.83 18.95
C ILE A 230 -9.18 -17.95 18.13
N GLY A 231 -8.02 -18.42 18.58
CA GLY A 231 -7.29 -19.51 17.94
C GLY A 231 -6.66 -19.18 16.60
N LEU A 232 -6.34 -17.91 16.35
CA LEU A 232 -5.70 -17.47 15.12
C LEU A 232 -4.21 -17.15 15.34
N GLY A 233 -3.35 -17.92 14.66
CA GLY A 233 -1.92 -17.61 14.58
C GLY A 233 -1.66 -16.52 13.54
N MET A 234 -0.80 -15.57 13.87
CA MET A 234 -0.33 -14.52 13.00
C MET A 234 1.06 -14.02 13.39
N ARG A 235 1.70 -13.26 12.51
CA ARG A 235 2.90 -12.49 12.83
C ARG A 235 2.52 -11.03 13.04
N THR A 236 3.06 -10.40 14.07
CA THR A 236 2.97 -8.95 14.27
C THR A 236 4.30 -8.29 13.98
N SER A 237 4.25 -7.07 13.48
CA SER A 237 5.41 -6.22 13.23
C SER A 237 5.10 -4.81 13.71
N ASN A 238 5.98 -4.24 14.52
CA ASN A 238 5.88 -2.85 14.94
C ASN A 238 6.72 -2.01 13.96
N ALA A 239 6.06 -1.44 12.97
CA ALA A 239 6.67 -0.70 11.86
C ALA A 239 5.64 0.14 11.11
N ILE A 240 6.11 1.09 10.30
CA ILE A 240 5.25 1.73 9.28
C ILE A 240 4.99 0.76 8.13
N TRP A 241 3.81 0.86 7.52
CA TRP A 241 3.41 0.04 6.37
C TRP A 241 3.08 0.94 5.17
N GLY A 242 3.43 0.52 3.98
CA GLY A 242 3.16 1.27 2.75
C GLY A 242 1.70 1.18 2.31
N SER A 243 0.78 1.56 3.19
CA SER A 243 -0.67 1.49 2.97
C SER A 243 -1.38 2.65 3.70
N ASP A 244 -2.70 2.77 3.55
CA ASP A 244 -3.54 3.87 4.06
C ASP A 244 -3.44 4.10 5.57
N SER A 245 -3.10 3.07 6.36
CA SER A 245 -2.84 3.20 7.80
C SER A 245 -1.73 4.20 8.13
N ASN A 246 -0.72 4.33 7.26
CA ASN A 246 0.35 5.32 7.44
C ASN A 246 -0.19 6.75 7.47
N THR A 247 -1.23 7.04 6.71
CA THR A 247 -1.83 8.37 6.65
C THR A 247 -2.46 8.77 8.00
N PHE A 248 -3.13 7.82 8.66
CA PHE A 248 -3.68 8.03 10.01
C PHE A 248 -2.58 8.14 11.06
N ALA A 249 -1.58 7.25 11.01
CA ALA A 249 -0.44 7.29 11.93
C ALA A 249 0.32 8.62 11.82
N TRP A 250 0.51 9.14 10.61
CA TRP A 250 1.12 10.46 10.38
C TRP A 250 0.35 11.64 11.01
N LYS A 251 -0.96 11.45 11.24
CA LYS A 251 -1.82 12.41 11.96
C LYS A 251 -1.95 12.11 13.46
N GLY A 252 -1.09 11.23 14.00
CA GLY A 252 -1.06 10.89 15.42
C GLY A 252 -2.14 9.90 15.87
N ILE A 253 -2.78 9.21 14.94
CA ILE A 253 -3.78 8.18 15.24
C ILE A 253 -3.10 6.82 15.15
N PRO A 254 -3.01 6.05 16.26
CA PRO A 254 -2.50 4.69 16.24
C PRO A 254 -3.18 3.86 15.17
N ALA A 255 -2.40 3.10 14.41
CA ALA A 255 -2.92 2.41 13.25
C ALA A 255 -2.33 1.01 13.09
N MET A 256 -3.10 0.12 12.44
CA MET A 256 -2.62 -1.18 12.02
C MET A 256 -3.02 -1.48 10.58
N THR A 257 -2.23 -2.30 9.90
CA THR A 257 -2.62 -2.94 8.63
C THR A 257 -2.61 -4.45 8.79
N LEU A 258 -3.76 -5.07 8.55
CA LEU A 258 -3.87 -6.51 8.37
C LEU A 258 -3.53 -6.85 6.93
N ASN A 259 -2.59 -7.76 6.78
CA ASN A 259 -2.11 -8.25 5.50
C ASN A 259 -2.04 -9.78 5.53
N ARG A 260 -2.10 -10.42 4.37
CA ARG A 260 -1.86 -11.84 4.21
C ARG A 260 -0.90 -12.06 3.06
N ASP A 261 0.15 -12.85 3.30
CA ASP A 261 1.08 -13.24 2.22
C ASP A 261 0.31 -13.85 1.05
N GLY A 262 0.72 -13.50 -0.16
CA GLY A 262 0.05 -13.96 -1.37
C GLY A 262 0.89 -13.74 -2.61
N PHE A 263 0.28 -14.02 -3.76
CA PHE A 263 0.89 -13.96 -5.08
C PHE A 263 0.03 -13.12 -6.04
N GLY A 264 0.66 -12.53 -7.04
CA GLY A 264 -0.03 -11.89 -8.16
C GLY A 264 -0.34 -10.40 -7.97
N MET A 265 -0.02 -9.81 -6.79
CA MET A 265 -0.16 -8.37 -6.56
C MET A 265 0.47 -7.54 -7.69
N HIS A 266 -0.26 -6.54 -8.16
CA HIS A 266 0.16 -5.65 -9.25
C HIS A 266 0.40 -6.34 -10.60
N THR A 267 -0.22 -7.50 -10.83
CA THR A 267 -0.17 -8.22 -12.10
C THR A 267 -1.58 -8.60 -12.59
N ARG A 268 -1.68 -9.04 -13.85
CA ARG A 268 -2.93 -9.59 -14.42
C ARG A 268 -3.41 -10.87 -13.71
N HIS A 269 -2.54 -11.49 -12.92
CA HIS A 269 -2.85 -12.72 -12.17
C HIS A 269 -3.57 -12.44 -10.85
N ASP A 270 -3.74 -11.17 -10.47
CA ASP A 270 -4.53 -10.80 -9.30
C ASP A 270 -6.03 -10.93 -9.58
N THR A 271 -6.49 -12.17 -9.67
CA THR A 271 -7.86 -12.52 -10.03
C THR A 271 -8.62 -13.14 -8.86
N VAL A 272 -9.95 -13.17 -8.96
CA VAL A 272 -10.81 -13.75 -7.93
C VAL A 272 -10.55 -15.25 -7.72
N ASP A 273 -9.97 -15.95 -8.68
CA ASP A 273 -9.63 -17.37 -8.59
C ASP A 273 -8.58 -17.67 -7.51
N LEU A 274 -7.78 -16.65 -7.13
CA LEU A 274 -6.82 -16.75 -6.03
C LEU A 274 -7.45 -16.53 -4.65
N ILE A 275 -8.70 -16.07 -4.60
CA ILE A 275 -9.37 -15.66 -3.36
C ILE A 275 -10.20 -16.80 -2.79
N SER A 276 -10.00 -17.08 -1.50
CA SER A 276 -10.69 -18.11 -0.75
C SER A 276 -11.61 -17.52 0.30
N SER A 277 -12.86 -17.96 0.32
CA SER A 277 -13.82 -17.57 1.36
C SER A 277 -13.36 -17.97 2.76
N TRP A 278 -12.62 -19.08 2.90
CA TRP A 278 -12.02 -19.48 4.15
C TRP A 278 -11.00 -18.45 4.66
N SER A 279 -10.15 -17.95 3.78
CA SER A 279 -9.14 -16.96 4.13
C SER A 279 -9.76 -15.58 4.42
N LEU A 280 -10.73 -15.14 3.61
CA LEU A 280 -11.50 -13.92 3.87
C LEU A 280 -12.18 -13.98 5.23
N LYS A 281 -12.84 -15.09 5.54
CA LYS A 281 -13.50 -15.31 6.83
C LYS A 281 -12.52 -15.18 8.00
N ARG A 282 -11.32 -15.78 7.91
CA ARG A 282 -10.29 -15.67 8.97
C ARG A 282 -9.86 -14.22 9.20
N SER A 283 -9.61 -13.48 8.15
CA SER A 283 -9.24 -12.06 8.24
C SER A 283 -10.38 -11.22 8.81
N ALA A 284 -11.62 -11.46 8.36
CA ALA A 284 -12.80 -10.78 8.89
C ALA A 284 -13.06 -11.11 10.38
N MET A 285 -12.87 -12.37 10.78
CA MET A 285 -12.99 -12.78 12.19
C MET A 285 -11.96 -12.08 13.08
N LEU A 286 -10.70 -12.01 12.63
CA LEU A 286 -9.65 -11.34 13.39
C LEU A 286 -9.93 -9.86 13.54
N LEU A 287 -10.17 -9.17 12.43
CA LEU A 287 -10.42 -7.74 12.43
C LEU A 287 -11.71 -7.39 13.18
N GLY A 288 -12.77 -8.17 12.95
CA GLY A 288 -14.06 -8.00 13.62
C GLY A 288 -13.96 -8.21 15.13
N TYR A 289 -13.20 -9.22 15.59
CA TYR A 289 -12.97 -9.45 17.00
C TYR A 289 -12.21 -8.29 17.67
N ILE A 290 -11.15 -7.79 17.04
CA ILE A 290 -10.40 -6.64 17.53
C ILE A 290 -11.32 -5.41 17.59
N ALA A 291 -12.06 -5.15 16.51
CA ALA A 291 -12.98 -4.01 16.43
C ALA A 291 -14.11 -4.08 17.48
N ASP A 292 -14.71 -5.25 17.68
CA ASP A 292 -15.76 -5.47 18.68
C ASP A 292 -15.21 -5.24 20.11
N ARG A 293 -14.07 -5.82 20.42
CA ARG A 293 -13.42 -5.64 21.72
C ARG A 293 -13.13 -4.15 22.00
N LEU A 294 -12.42 -3.48 21.08
CA LEU A 294 -12.08 -2.05 21.21
C LEU A 294 -13.34 -1.16 21.20
N GLY A 295 -14.34 -1.54 20.42
CA GLY A 295 -15.63 -0.83 20.32
C GLY A 295 -16.45 -0.84 21.59
N ASN A 296 -16.27 -1.86 22.46
CA ASN A 296 -17.11 -2.07 23.64
C ASN A 296 -16.40 -1.88 24.97
N LEU A 297 -15.08 -1.70 25.01
CA LEU A 297 -14.34 -1.46 26.26
C LEU A 297 -14.81 -0.16 26.96
N PRO A 298 -14.92 -0.15 28.30
CA PRO A 298 -15.30 1.05 29.07
C PRO A 298 -14.34 2.23 28.82
N THR A 299 -13.05 1.96 28.79
CA THR A 299 -11.98 2.93 28.50
C THR A 299 -11.19 2.45 27.31
N PHE A 300 -10.80 3.36 26.42
CA PHE A 300 -9.92 3.01 25.32
C PHE A 300 -8.53 2.65 25.86
N PRO A 301 -7.95 1.48 25.49
CA PRO A 301 -6.82 0.93 26.23
C PRO A 301 -5.47 1.48 25.80
N PHE A 302 -5.41 2.28 24.74
CA PHE A 302 -4.15 2.79 24.18
C PHE A 302 -4.02 4.29 24.29
N PRO A 303 -2.82 4.82 24.53
CA PRO A 303 -2.55 6.24 24.32
C PRO A 303 -2.61 6.56 22.82
N LYS A 304 -3.00 7.76 22.48
CA LYS A 304 -2.92 8.29 21.12
C LYS A 304 -1.53 8.83 20.82
N GLU A 305 -0.54 7.96 20.89
CA GLU A 305 0.86 8.34 20.71
C GLU A 305 1.49 7.47 19.65
N ILE A 306 2.21 8.10 18.73
CA ILE A 306 3.04 7.43 17.75
C ILE A 306 4.50 7.62 18.18
N PRO A 307 5.30 6.55 18.30
CA PRO A 307 6.71 6.65 18.62
C PRO A 307 7.44 7.63 17.70
N ALA A 308 8.35 8.43 18.27
CA ALA A 308 9.04 9.48 17.54
C ALA A 308 9.79 8.95 16.30
N GLU A 309 10.38 7.77 16.40
CA GLU A 309 11.05 7.12 15.27
C GLU A 309 10.11 6.82 14.09
N PHE A 310 8.84 6.47 14.36
CA PHE A 310 7.83 6.27 13.32
C PHE A 310 7.36 7.60 12.75
N MET A 311 7.23 8.64 13.56
CA MET A 311 6.91 9.97 13.05
C MET A 311 7.99 10.47 12.07
N GLU A 312 9.28 10.29 12.40
CA GLU A 312 10.37 10.64 11.48
C GLU A 312 10.32 9.83 10.18
N GLN A 313 9.98 8.53 10.25
CA GLN A 313 9.83 7.68 9.07
C GLN A 313 8.62 8.10 8.23
N LEU A 314 7.48 8.44 8.87
CA LEU A 314 6.27 8.91 8.20
C LEU A 314 6.48 10.27 7.54
N ASP A 315 7.19 11.19 8.21
CA ASP A 315 7.56 12.49 7.61
C ASP A 315 8.41 12.28 6.35
N LYS A 316 9.39 11.40 6.40
CA LYS A 316 10.17 11.02 5.21
C LYS A 316 9.30 10.36 4.14
N TYR A 317 8.35 9.51 4.54
CA TYR A 317 7.46 8.82 3.61
C TYR A 317 6.54 9.78 2.85
N PHE A 318 5.92 10.74 3.51
CA PHE A 318 4.97 11.69 2.92
C PHE A 318 5.61 12.93 2.30
N ASN A 319 6.81 13.30 2.71
CA ASN A 319 7.56 14.44 2.15
C ASN A 319 8.51 14.05 1.01
N ARG A 320 8.32 12.87 0.40
CA ARG A 320 9.11 12.34 -0.71
C ARG A 320 8.82 13.01 -2.05
#